data_9fe1730e69cee08f40ab5fb7b79d7995
#
_entry.id   9fe1730e69cee08f40ab5fb7b79d7995
#
_cell.length_a   1.000
_cell.length_b   1.000
_cell.length_c   1.000
_cell.angle_alpha   90.00
_cell.angle_beta   90.00
_cell.angle_gamma   90.00
#
_symmetry.space_group_name_H-M   'P 1'
#
loop_
_entity.id
_entity.type
_entity.pdbx_description
1 polymer ?
#
loop_
_entity_poly.entity_id
_entity_poly.type
_entity_poly.pdbx_seq_one_letter_code
_entity_poly.pdbx_strand_id
1 'polypeptide(L)'
;GAVFMLIDPKSSSKMQPFLIKWGIELGEDIVIDPMSKLFGGDFAAPVVNQYTAHEITSGFVLSTIFPIIRSVRGVPVAGITTTELLKTGANSWAESDFVSGTVNYDEDKDIKGPVSVSVIAIKNLDEVPNESKPSLKATLLVVGDSDFSNNRYTNFSGNGDFFLNAVSWLAEEEQLISIRPRERKSTPIQMTQSLGNAIFIMGIIVFPGLIATMGIRIWWRRRRL
;
A
#
# COMPACT_ATOMS: atom_id res chain seq x y z
N GLY A 1 -24.65 -3.24 6.93
CA GLY A 1 -23.41 -3.36 7.72
C GLY A 1 -22.21 -3.68 6.84
N ALA A 2 -21.01 -3.42 7.34
CA ALA A 2 -19.78 -3.54 6.58
C ALA A 2 -18.75 -4.44 7.29
N VAL A 3 -17.94 -5.15 6.50
CA VAL A 3 -16.85 -6.01 6.98
C VAL A 3 -15.58 -5.68 6.19
N PHE A 4 -14.46 -5.55 6.87
CA PHE A 4 -13.14 -5.42 6.29
C PHE A 4 -12.32 -6.68 6.60
N MET A 5 -11.87 -7.39 5.57
CA MET A 5 -11.07 -8.61 5.69
C MET A 5 -9.70 -8.41 5.09
N LEU A 6 -8.68 -8.79 5.84
CA LEU A 6 -7.27 -8.82 5.45
C LEU A 6 -6.84 -10.29 5.45
N ILE A 7 -6.49 -10.84 4.28
CA ILE A 7 -6.32 -12.30 4.12
C ILE A 7 -5.00 -12.59 3.43
N ASP A 8 -4.00 -12.99 4.21
CA ASP A 8 -2.65 -13.27 3.74
C ASP A 8 -2.59 -14.48 2.80
N PRO A 9 -1.59 -14.53 1.88
CA PRO A 9 -1.26 -15.74 1.14
C PRO A 9 -1.04 -16.93 2.09
N LYS A 10 -1.32 -18.14 1.61
CA LYS A 10 -1.19 -19.39 2.38
C LYS A 10 -2.05 -19.49 3.65
N SER A 11 -2.79 -18.45 4.02
CA SER A 11 -3.80 -18.60 5.05
C SER A 11 -4.89 -19.55 4.57
N SER A 12 -5.30 -20.50 5.43
CA SER A 12 -6.30 -21.51 5.09
C SER A 12 -7.58 -20.86 4.58
N SER A 13 -7.89 -21.07 3.30
CA SER A 13 -9.01 -20.41 2.63
C SER A 13 -10.37 -21.05 2.91
N LYS A 14 -10.63 -21.45 4.18
CA LYS A 14 -11.98 -21.86 4.59
C LYS A 14 -13.03 -20.78 4.32
N MET A 15 -12.58 -19.54 4.12
CA MET A 15 -13.42 -18.41 3.76
C MET A 15 -13.76 -18.36 2.25
N GLN A 16 -13.02 -19.06 1.40
CA GLN A 16 -13.24 -19.04 -0.05
C GLN A 16 -14.69 -19.33 -0.47
N PRO A 17 -15.39 -20.37 0.06
CA PRO A 17 -16.78 -20.63 -0.31
C PRO A 17 -17.75 -19.52 0.11
N PHE A 18 -17.41 -18.75 1.17
CA PHE A 18 -18.17 -17.57 1.58
C PHE A 18 -17.89 -16.41 0.64
N LEU A 19 -16.61 -16.14 0.34
CA LEU A 19 -16.19 -15.04 -0.51
C LEU A 19 -16.70 -15.16 -1.95
N ILE A 20 -16.71 -16.35 -2.52
CA ILE A 20 -17.27 -16.62 -3.86
C ILE A 20 -18.77 -16.23 -3.91
N LYS A 21 -19.53 -16.48 -2.86
CA LYS A 21 -20.94 -16.04 -2.79
C LYS A 21 -21.08 -14.52 -2.77
N TRP A 22 -20.02 -13.80 -2.38
CA TRP A 22 -19.91 -12.35 -2.41
C TRP A 22 -19.25 -11.81 -3.67
N GLY A 23 -18.98 -12.67 -4.66
CA GLY A 23 -18.34 -12.26 -5.90
C GLY A 23 -16.86 -11.94 -5.73
N ILE A 24 -16.20 -12.55 -4.74
CA ILE A 24 -14.76 -12.35 -4.47
C ILE A 24 -14.05 -13.70 -4.53
N GLU A 25 -12.99 -13.75 -5.34
CA GLU A 25 -12.12 -14.90 -5.48
C GLU A 25 -10.72 -14.56 -5.00
N LEU A 26 -10.17 -15.42 -4.13
CA LEU A 26 -8.79 -15.32 -3.65
C LEU A 26 -7.89 -16.24 -4.50
N GLY A 27 -6.78 -15.72 -4.99
CA GLY A 27 -5.76 -16.53 -5.64
C GLY A 27 -4.95 -17.36 -4.64
N GLU A 28 -4.49 -18.53 -5.04
CA GLU A 28 -3.50 -19.33 -4.30
C GLU A 28 -2.09 -19.00 -4.81
N ASP A 29 -1.73 -17.71 -4.74
CA ASP A 29 -0.57 -17.11 -5.36
C ASP A 29 0.10 -16.07 -4.45
N ILE A 30 1.24 -15.57 -4.89
CA ILE A 30 1.91 -14.39 -4.32
C ILE A 30 2.20 -13.44 -5.47
N VAL A 31 1.87 -12.17 -5.29
CA VAL A 31 2.14 -11.17 -6.32
C VAL A 31 3.62 -10.79 -6.31
N ILE A 32 4.23 -10.91 -7.48
CA ILE A 32 5.62 -10.55 -7.74
C ILE A 32 5.67 -9.31 -8.60
N ASP A 33 6.48 -8.34 -8.19
CA ASP A 33 6.72 -7.11 -8.94
C ASP A 33 8.22 -6.81 -9.02
N PRO A 34 8.87 -7.06 -10.17
CA PRO A 34 10.29 -6.77 -10.36
C PRO A 34 10.65 -5.31 -10.17
N MET A 35 9.68 -4.40 -10.40
CA MET A 35 9.90 -2.96 -10.25
C MET A 35 10.12 -2.57 -8.77
N SER A 36 9.63 -3.35 -7.82
CA SER A 36 9.83 -3.12 -6.38
C SER A 36 11.31 -3.04 -5.99
N LYS A 37 12.18 -3.80 -6.66
CA LYS A 37 13.63 -3.73 -6.45
C LYS A 37 14.25 -2.38 -6.82
N LEU A 38 13.72 -1.70 -7.82
CA LEU A 38 14.22 -0.37 -8.20
C LEU A 38 13.95 0.67 -7.11
N PHE A 39 12.96 0.42 -6.26
CA PHE A 39 12.64 1.25 -5.10
C PHE A 39 13.28 0.74 -3.80
N GLY A 40 14.23 -0.24 -3.89
CA GLY A 40 14.92 -0.81 -2.74
C GLY A 40 14.11 -1.83 -1.94
N GLY A 41 12.98 -2.30 -2.49
CA GLY A 41 12.13 -3.33 -1.89
C GLY A 41 12.49 -4.76 -2.31
N ASP A 42 11.67 -5.71 -1.86
CA ASP A 42 11.70 -7.11 -2.31
C ASP A 42 10.76 -7.31 -3.50
N PHE A 43 11.01 -8.31 -4.35
CA PHE A 43 10.10 -8.67 -5.45
C PHE A 43 8.69 -9.04 -4.98
N ALA A 44 8.59 -9.65 -3.79
CA ALA A 44 7.32 -10.03 -3.17
C ALA A 44 6.67 -8.88 -2.37
N ALA A 45 7.16 -7.65 -2.52
CA ALA A 45 6.58 -6.45 -1.92
C ALA A 45 6.14 -5.45 -3.02
N PRO A 46 5.08 -5.77 -3.79
CA PRO A 46 4.65 -4.93 -4.88
C PRO A 46 4.25 -3.53 -4.43
N VAL A 47 4.60 -2.55 -5.28
CA VAL A 47 4.20 -1.16 -5.12
C VAL A 47 2.96 -0.91 -5.96
N VAL A 48 1.84 -0.66 -5.30
CA VAL A 48 0.56 -0.36 -5.95
C VAL A 48 0.41 1.16 -6.09
N ASN A 49 0.14 1.60 -7.32
CA ASN A 49 -0.13 3.00 -7.66
C ASN A 49 -1.30 3.15 -8.64
N GLN A 50 -2.00 2.06 -8.94
CA GLN A 50 -3.20 2.07 -9.78
C GLN A 50 -4.44 1.85 -8.91
N TYR A 51 -5.21 2.92 -8.78
CA TYR A 51 -6.41 2.97 -7.95
C TYR A 51 -7.62 3.15 -8.85
N THR A 52 -8.61 2.27 -8.69
CA THR A 52 -9.91 2.45 -9.35
C THR A 52 -10.66 3.61 -8.69
N ALA A 53 -11.38 4.40 -9.47
CA ALA A 53 -12.18 5.51 -8.95
C ALA A 53 -13.25 5.00 -7.98
N HIS A 54 -13.05 5.29 -6.70
CA HIS A 54 -13.94 4.94 -5.59
C HIS A 54 -13.73 5.94 -4.44
N GLU A 55 -14.69 6.13 -3.56
CA GLU A 55 -14.57 7.08 -2.44
C GLU A 55 -13.38 6.77 -1.52
N ILE A 56 -13.11 5.49 -1.26
CA ILE A 56 -11.93 5.04 -0.48
C ILE A 56 -10.60 5.49 -1.11
N THR A 57 -10.54 5.52 -2.44
CA THR A 57 -9.34 5.85 -3.21
C THR A 57 -9.37 7.26 -3.80
N SER A 58 -10.44 8.01 -3.55
CA SER A 58 -10.62 9.36 -4.07
C SER A 58 -9.56 10.32 -3.51
N GLY A 59 -8.85 11.00 -4.41
CA GLY A 59 -7.77 11.91 -4.03
C GLY A 59 -6.51 11.21 -3.51
N PHE A 60 -6.42 9.88 -3.58
CA PHE A 60 -5.27 9.12 -3.15
C PHE A 60 -4.14 9.24 -4.19
N VAL A 61 -3.01 9.82 -3.79
CA VAL A 61 -1.87 10.09 -4.69
C VAL A 61 -0.59 9.35 -4.27
N LEU A 62 -0.59 8.76 -3.09
CA LEU A 62 0.55 8.00 -2.57
C LEU A 62 0.47 6.56 -3.04
N SER A 63 1.62 5.93 -3.27
CA SER A 63 1.66 4.49 -3.51
C SER A 63 1.44 3.72 -2.21
N THR A 64 0.86 2.52 -2.31
CA THR A 64 0.81 1.55 -1.19
C THR A 64 1.78 0.40 -1.45
N ILE A 65 2.36 -0.14 -0.39
CA ILE A 65 3.35 -1.22 -0.46
C ILE A 65 2.83 -2.40 0.35
N PHE A 66 2.73 -3.54 -0.29
CA PHE A 66 2.17 -4.75 0.32
C PHE A 66 3.23 -5.84 0.44
N PRO A 67 3.72 -6.15 1.66
CA PRO A 67 4.65 -7.25 1.83
C PRO A 67 3.91 -8.59 1.71
N ILE A 68 4.22 -9.34 0.65
CA ILE A 68 3.68 -10.70 0.42
C ILE A 68 2.15 -10.70 0.28
N ILE A 69 1.63 -10.07 -0.77
CA ILE A 69 0.20 -10.02 -1.07
C ILE A 69 -0.23 -11.10 -2.09
N ARG A 70 -1.42 -11.64 -1.92
CA ARG A 70 -2.09 -12.50 -2.90
C ARG A 70 -3.01 -11.73 -3.83
N SER A 71 -3.36 -12.34 -4.95
CA SER A 71 -4.40 -11.80 -5.82
C SER A 71 -5.79 -11.92 -5.20
N VAL A 72 -6.60 -10.88 -5.43
CA VAL A 72 -8.02 -10.84 -5.05
C VAL A 72 -8.79 -10.31 -6.25
N ARG A 73 -9.71 -11.11 -6.79
CA ARG A 73 -10.45 -10.79 -8.02
C ARG A 73 -11.94 -10.69 -7.78
N GLY A 74 -12.59 -9.79 -8.52
CA GLY A 74 -14.04 -9.72 -8.58
C GLY A 74 -14.58 -10.77 -9.56
N VAL A 75 -15.57 -11.58 -9.14
CA VAL A 75 -16.28 -12.51 -10.01
C VAL A 75 -17.77 -12.15 -10.06
N PRO A 76 -18.42 -12.26 -11.20
CA PRO A 76 -19.82 -11.87 -11.35
C PRO A 76 -20.75 -12.73 -10.48
N VAL A 77 -21.54 -12.07 -9.62
CA VAL A 77 -22.61 -12.71 -8.83
C VAL A 77 -23.87 -11.84 -8.92
N ALA A 78 -25.01 -12.46 -9.19
CA ALA A 78 -26.27 -11.73 -9.30
C ALA A 78 -26.63 -10.98 -8.01
N GLY A 79 -26.99 -9.70 -8.15
CA GLY A 79 -27.34 -8.82 -7.01
C GLY A 79 -26.17 -8.30 -6.19
N ILE A 80 -24.93 -8.54 -6.61
CA ILE A 80 -23.73 -8.02 -5.97
C ILE A 80 -22.92 -7.22 -6.99
N THR A 81 -22.52 -6.01 -6.59
CA THR A 81 -21.60 -5.17 -7.38
C THR A 81 -20.21 -5.31 -6.79
N THR A 82 -19.24 -5.72 -7.61
CA THR A 82 -17.83 -5.82 -7.21
C THR A 82 -17.00 -4.76 -7.90
N THR A 83 -16.05 -4.17 -7.19
CA THR A 83 -15.06 -3.22 -7.72
C THR A 83 -13.68 -3.61 -7.23
N GLU A 84 -12.75 -3.81 -8.15
CA GLU A 84 -11.34 -4.02 -7.85
C GLU A 84 -10.68 -2.67 -7.58
N LEU A 85 -10.34 -2.39 -6.31
CA LEU A 85 -9.88 -1.07 -5.88
C LEU A 85 -8.40 -0.81 -6.20
N LEU A 86 -7.57 -1.83 -5.99
CA LEU A 86 -6.11 -1.71 -6.05
C LEU A 86 -5.56 -2.69 -7.09
N LYS A 87 -4.71 -2.18 -7.99
CA LYS A 87 -4.02 -3.01 -8.99
C LYS A 87 -2.53 -2.71 -9.00
N THR A 88 -1.76 -3.76 -9.20
CA THR A 88 -0.30 -3.67 -9.34
C THR A 88 0.11 -3.17 -10.73
N GLY A 89 1.38 -2.96 -10.94
CA GLY A 89 1.94 -2.55 -12.24
C GLY A 89 1.78 -3.62 -13.32
N ALA A 90 1.85 -3.21 -14.59
CA ALA A 90 1.70 -4.11 -15.75
C ALA A 90 2.80 -5.19 -15.85
N ASN A 91 3.95 -4.98 -15.24
CA ASN A 91 5.08 -5.90 -15.27
C ASN A 91 5.08 -6.88 -14.08
N SER A 92 4.07 -6.83 -13.22
CA SER A 92 3.88 -7.79 -12.14
C SER A 92 3.17 -9.04 -12.63
N TRP A 93 3.15 -10.07 -11.80
CA TRP A 93 2.33 -11.26 -12.00
C TRP A 93 1.97 -11.89 -10.65
N ALA A 94 0.92 -12.69 -10.61
CA ALA A 94 0.59 -13.53 -9.46
C ALA A 94 1.22 -14.90 -9.68
N GLU A 95 2.26 -15.21 -8.91
CA GLU A 95 3.07 -16.42 -8.95
C GLU A 95 2.38 -17.54 -8.18
N SER A 96 2.09 -18.63 -8.85
CA SER A 96 1.42 -19.80 -8.25
C SER A 96 2.41 -20.83 -7.68
N ASP A 97 3.64 -20.91 -8.21
CA ASP A 97 4.68 -21.85 -7.76
C ASP A 97 5.85 -21.18 -7.05
N PHE A 98 5.58 -20.65 -5.85
CA PHE A 98 6.61 -20.03 -5.00
C PHE A 98 7.35 -21.02 -4.09
N VAL A 99 7.11 -22.33 -4.23
CA VAL A 99 7.75 -23.39 -3.42
C VAL A 99 9.10 -23.80 -4.00
N SER A 100 9.24 -23.73 -5.32
CA SER A 100 10.45 -24.15 -6.05
C SER A 100 11.67 -23.24 -5.82
N GLY A 101 11.48 -22.05 -5.27
CA GLY A 101 12.56 -21.09 -4.98
C GLY A 101 13.05 -20.30 -6.20
N THR A 102 12.58 -20.62 -7.40
CA THR A 102 12.79 -19.83 -8.61
C THR A 102 11.47 -19.14 -8.99
N VAL A 103 11.51 -17.82 -9.02
CA VAL A 103 10.34 -16.99 -9.34
C VAL A 103 10.51 -16.49 -10.77
N ASN A 104 9.78 -17.11 -11.71
CA ASN A 104 9.77 -16.73 -13.11
C ASN A 104 8.33 -16.79 -13.63
N TYR A 105 7.92 -15.79 -14.36
CA TYR A 105 6.61 -15.77 -14.99
C TYR A 105 6.40 -16.97 -15.91
N ASP A 106 5.35 -17.75 -15.65
CA ASP A 106 4.89 -18.90 -16.45
C ASP A 106 3.49 -18.57 -17.01
N GLU A 107 3.41 -18.37 -18.33
CA GLU A 107 2.17 -17.96 -19.00
C GLU A 107 1.01 -18.95 -18.81
N ASP A 108 1.32 -20.23 -18.62
CA ASP A 108 0.31 -21.30 -18.47
C ASP A 108 -0.23 -21.41 -17.03
N LYS A 109 0.45 -20.82 -16.04
CA LYS A 109 0.11 -20.98 -14.61
C LYS A 109 -0.17 -19.68 -13.90
N ASP A 110 0.51 -18.61 -14.31
CA ASP A 110 0.52 -17.34 -13.58
C ASP A 110 -0.45 -16.32 -14.18
N ILE A 111 -0.90 -15.40 -13.35
CA ILE A 111 -1.77 -14.31 -13.77
C ILE A 111 -0.91 -13.10 -14.06
N LYS A 112 -0.83 -12.71 -15.34
CA LYS A 112 -0.09 -11.50 -15.75
C LYS A 112 -0.75 -10.25 -15.22
N GLY A 113 0.07 -9.29 -14.83
CA GLY A 113 -0.38 -7.97 -14.35
C GLY A 113 -1.00 -7.07 -15.44
N PRO A 114 -1.74 -6.05 -15.01
CA PRO A 114 -1.95 -5.61 -13.62
C PRO A 114 -2.80 -6.61 -12.81
N VAL A 115 -2.31 -7.03 -11.64
CA VAL A 115 -3.01 -7.96 -10.76
C VAL A 115 -3.86 -7.18 -9.76
N SER A 116 -5.14 -7.55 -9.63
CA SER A 116 -6.00 -7.02 -8.58
C SER A 116 -5.64 -7.62 -7.23
N VAL A 117 -5.52 -6.79 -6.21
CA VAL A 117 -5.13 -7.19 -4.85
C VAL A 117 -6.13 -6.76 -3.78
N SER A 118 -7.18 -6.04 -4.19
CA SER A 118 -8.25 -5.61 -3.28
C SER A 118 -9.57 -5.49 -4.04
N VAL A 119 -10.62 -6.04 -3.47
CA VAL A 119 -11.98 -6.00 -4.02
C VAL A 119 -12.97 -5.55 -2.95
N ILE A 120 -13.84 -4.63 -3.34
CA ILE A 120 -15.05 -4.30 -2.56
C ILE A 120 -16.26 -4.90 -3.24
N ALA A 121 -17.12 -5.55 -2.46
CA ALA A 121 -18.38 -6.11 -2.88
C ALA A 121 -19.53 -5.45 -2.13
N ILE A 122 -20.54 -5.00 -2.83
CA ILE A 122 -21.72 -4.31 -2.27
C ILE A 122 -22.96 -5.06 -2.70
N LYS A 123 -23.79 -5.43 -1.73
CA LYS A 123 -25.10 -6.03 -1.92
C LYS A 123 -26.17 -5.09 -1.39
N ASN A 124 -27.11 -4.68 -2.26
CA ASN A 124 -28.29 -3.97 -1.82
C ASN A 124 -29.27 -4.96 -1.17
N LEU A 125 -29.78 -4.63 0.01
CA LEU A 125 -30.68 -5.49 0.77
C LEU A 125 -32.15 -5.09 0.59
N ASP A 126 -32.42 -3.92 0.04
CA ASP A 126 -33.77 -3.45 -0.26
C ASP A 126 -34.24 -4.06 -1.57
N GLU A 127 -35.36 -4.76 -1.57
CA GLU A 127 -35.99 -5.31 -2.77
C GLU A 127 -36.60 -4.22 -3.65
N VAL A 128 -36.99 -3.08 -3.06
CA VAL A 128 -37.56 -1.93 -3.75
C VAL A 128 -36.86 -0.66 -3.23
N PRO A 129 -36.23 0.13 -4.11
CA PRO A 129 -35.63 1.40 -3.69
C PRO A 129 -36.73 2.34 -3.17
N ASN A 130 -36.57 2.81 -1.93
CA ASN A 130 -37.45 3.82 -1.35
C ASN A 130 -36.69 5.14 -1.24
N GLU A 131 -37.03 6.12 -2.08
CA GLU A 131 -36.37 7.42 -2.13
C GLU A 131 -36.39 8.19 -0.79
N SER A 132 -37.25 7.79 0.14
CA SER A 132 -37.40 8.44 1.45
C SER A 132 -36.57 7.80 2.57
N LYS A 133 -35.85 6.71 2.30
CA LYS A 133 -35.01 6.03 3.29
C LYS A 133 -33.64 5.68 2.69
N PRO A 134 -32.55 5.80 3.48
CA PRO A 134 -31.25 5.34 3.02
C PRO A 134 -31.32 3.85 2.70
N SER A 135 -30.79 3.47 1.53
CA SER A 135 -30.75 2.07 1.08
C SER A 135 -29.91 1.25 2.02
N LEU A 136 -30.48 0.13 2.49
CA LEU A 136 -29.75 -0.83 3.31
C LEU A 136 -28.78 -1.61 2.44
N LYS A 137 -27.49 -1.47 2.74
CA LYS A 137 -26.41 -2.16 2.03
C LYS A 137 -25.64 -3.08 2.96
N ALA A 138 -25.16 -4.18 2.42
CA ALA A 138 -24.14 -5.00 3.05
C ALA A 138 -22.86 -4.90 2.20
N THR A 139 -21.75 -4.57 2.84
CA THR A 139 -20.49 -4.27 2.18
C THR A 139 -19.38 -5.17 2.71
N LEU A 140 -18.59 -5.73 1.81
CA LEU A 140 -17.43 -6.54 2.13
C LEU A 140 -16.23 -6.01 1.35
N LEU A 141 -15.21 -5.53 2.06
CA LEU A 141 -13.91 -5.16 1.50
C LEU A 141 -12.89 -6.23 1.85
N VAL A 142 -12.18 -6.73 0.84
CA VAL A 142 -11.12 -7.73 1.01
C VAL A 142 -9.82 -7.20 0.42
N VAL A 143 -8.72 -7.37 1.17
CA VAL A 143 -7.35 -7.10 0.74
C VAL A 143 -6.53 -8.38 0.95
N GLY A 144 -5.67 -8.71 0.00
CA GLY A 144 -4.88 -9.95 -0.04
C GLY A 144 -3.65 -9.98 0.88
N ASP A 145 -3.54 -9.05 1.83
CA ASP A 145 -2.44 -8.91 2.78
C ASP A 145 -2.94 -8.24 4.08
N SER A 146 -2.44 -8.66 5.23
CA SER A 146 -2.70 -8.01 6.52
C SER A 146 -1.51 -7.19 7.02
N ASP A 147 -0.32 -7.51 6.56
CA ASP A 147 0.92 -6.92 7.05
C ASP A 147 1.06 -5.42 6.72
N PHE A 148 0.49 -4.97 5.61
CA PHE A 148 0.55 -3.55 5.21
C PHE A 148 0.00 -2.60 6.29
N SER A 149 -0.92 -3.08 7.14
CA SER A 149 -1.57 -2.31 8.19
C SER A 149 -0.92 -2.46 9.57
N ASN A 150 0.09 -3.33 9.72
CA ASN A 150 0.77 -3.54 11.00
C ASN A 150 1.72 -2.38 11.35
N ASN A 151 2.25 -2.37 12.59
CA ASN A 151 3.14 -1.30 13.09
C ASN A 151 4.42 -1.11 12.27
N ARG A 152 4.86 -2.14 11.54
CA ARG A 152 6.06 -2.08 10.72
C ARG A 152 5.80 -1.35 9.40
N TYR A 153 4.65 -1.59 8.78
CA TYR A 153 4.38 -1.15 7.42
C TYR A 153 3.33 -0.04 7.30
N THR A 154 2.53 0.22 8.34
CA THR A 154 1.47 1.23 8.30
C THR A 154 1.99 2.66 8.02
N ASN A 155 3.24 2.96 8.39
CA ASN A 155 3.87 4.27 8.12
C ASN A 155 4.63 4.33 6.79
N PHE A 156 4.62 3.25 5.99
CA PHE A 156 5.23 3.25 4.68
C PHE A 156 4.29 3.88 3.65
N SER A 157 4.76 4.99 3.05
CA SER A 157 4.04 5.69 1.98
C SER A 157 2.55 5.89 2.30
N GLY A 158 1.63 5.37 1.49
CA GLY A 158 0.19 5.50 1.64
C GLY A 158 -0.52 4.39 2.42
N ASN A 159 0.19 3.45 3.03
CA ASN A 159 -0.43 2.29 3.67
C ASN A 159 -1.43 2.67 4.77
N GLY A 160 -1.01 3.53 5.71
CA GLY A 160 -1.87 3.99 6.80
C GLY A 160 -3.05 4.82 6.30
N ASP A 161 -2.83 5.66 5.30
CA ASP A 161 -3.89 6.48 4.72
C ASP A 161 -4.94 5.62 4.02
N PHE A 162 -4.52 4.60 3.25
CA PHE A 162 -5.45 3.65 2.64
C PHE A 162 -6.25 2.88 3.69
N PHE A 163 -5.58 2.36 4.73
CA PHE A 163 -6.26 1.64 5.81
C PHE A 163 -7.30 2.53 6.51
N LEU A 164 -6.93 3.76 6.87
CA LEU A 164 -7.82 4.69 7.55
C LEU A 164 -9.00 5.12 6.66
N ASN A 165 -8.76 5.37 5.36
CA ASN A 165 -9.81 5.70 4.41
C ASN A 165 -10.79 4.53 4.27
N ALA A 166 -10.29 3.29 4.18
CA ALA A 166 -11.12 2.10 4.09
C ALA A 166 -11.99 1.92 5.33
N VAL A 167 -11.42 2.03 6.53
CA VAL A 167 -12.15 1.90 7.80
C VAL A 167 -13.19 3.02 7.95
N SER A 168 -12.81 4.27 7.67
CA SER A 168 -13.73 5.43 7.79
C SER A 168 -14.90 5.30 6.84
N TRP A 169 -14.66 4.88 5.60
CA TRP A 169 -15.72 4.69 4.63
C TRP A 169 -16.68 3.54 5.02
N LEU A 170 -16.13 2.42 5.49
CA LEU A 170 -16.92 1.26 5.93
C LEU A 170 -17.72 1.55 7.21
N ALA A 171 -17.26 2.46 8.05
CA ALA A 171 -17.99 2.91 9.24
C ALA A 171 -19.14 3.88 8.91
N GLU A 172 -19.39 4.19 7.65
CA GLU A 172 -20.41 5.14 7.19
C GLU A 172 -20.21 6.56 7.78
N GLU A 173 -18.99 6.93 8.10
CA GLU A 173 -18.64 8.28 8.50
C GLU A 173 -18.61 9.25 7.31
N GLU A 174 -19.51 9.08 6.33
CA GLU A 174 -19.65 9.97 5.18
C GLU A 174 -19.80 11.45 5.57
N GLN A 175 -20.33 11.73 6.75
CA GLN A 175 -20.46 13.09 7.25
C GLN A 175 -19.15 13.70 7.74
N LEU A 176 -18.13 12.89 8.07
CA LEU A 176 -16.80 13.36 8.48
C LEU A 176 -15.86 13.53 7.28
N ILE A 177 -16.14 12.90 6.14
CA ILE A 177 -15.40 13.12 4.87
C ILE A 177 -15.54 14.57 4.38
N SER A 178 -16.62 15.27 4.78
CA SER A 178 -16.79 16.72 4.53
C SER A 178 -15.80 17.60 5.32
N ILE A 179 -15.21 17.08 6.39
CA ILE A 179 -14.05 17.67 7.04
C ILE A 179 -12.84 16.98 6.43
N ARG A 180 -12.33 17.53 5.31
CA ARG A 180 -11.04 17.08 4.74
C ARG A 180 -10.08 16.87 5.89
N PRO A 181 -9.51 15.64 6.07
CA PRO A 181 -8.43 15.47 7.01
C PRO A 181 -7.44 16.58 6.69
N ARG A 182 -7.07 17.38 7.68
CA ARG A 182 -6.07 18.42 7.51
C ARG A 182 -4.89 17.68 6.94
N GLU A 183 -4.62 17.88 5.62
CA GLU A 183 -3.45 17.32 4.99
C GLU A 183 -2.31 17.56 5.97
N ARG A 184 -1.81 16.52 6.59
CA ARG A 184 -0.47 16.59 7.15
C ARG A 184 0.38 16.82 5.92
N LYS A 185 0.58 18.12 5.62
CA LYS A 185 1.66 18.52 4.76
C LYS A 185 2.91 18.01 5.47
N SER A 186 3.24 16.74 5.23
CA SER A 186 4.61 16.31 5.32
C SER A 186 5.28 17.14 4.23
N THR A 187 5.73 18.33 4.62
CA THR A 187 6.62 19.12 3.77
C THR A 187 7.88 18.27 3.75
N PRO A 188 8.12 17.46 2.69
CA PRO A 188 9.41 16.84 2.55
C PRO A 188 10.39 17.99 2.62
N ILE A 189 11.40 17.88 3.48
CA ILE A 189 12.47 18.86 3.53
C ILE A 189 13.09 18.82 2.14
N GLN A 190 12.65 19.74 1.27
CA GLN A 190 13.23 19.90 -0.05
C GLN A 190 14.60 20.51 0.16
N MET A 191 15.58 19.64 0.32
CA MET A 191 16.96 20.03 0.39
C MET A 191 17.37 20.53 -0.99
N THR A 192 17.45 21.84 -1.16
CA THR A 192 18.01 22.42 -2.38
C THR A 192 19.45 21.96 -2.53
N GLN A 193 19.91 21.77 -3.76
CA GLN A 193 21.31 21.37 -4.08
C GLN A 193 22.33 22.26 -3.33
N SER A 194 22.05 23.57 -3.26
CA SER A 194 22.90 24.53 -2.56
C SER A 194 22.97 24.29 -1.04
N LEU A 195 21.85 23.95 -0.41
CA LEU A 195 21.80 23.64 1.02
C LEU A 195 22.50 22.31 1.31
N GLY A 196 22.31 21.29 0.47
CA GLY A 196 23.03 20.03 0.56
C GLY A 196 24.55 20.20 0.47
N ASN A 197 25.01 20.99 -0.51
CA ASN A 197 26.44 21.31 -0.67
C ASN A 197 26.99 22.10 0.53
N ALA A 198 26.23 23.06 1.07
CA ALA A 198 26.65 23.83 2.23
C ALA A 198 26.83 22.94 3.47
N ILE A 199 25.87 22.04 3.75
CA ILE A 199 25.96 21.07 4.87
C ILE A 199 27.16 20.13 4.68
N PHE A 200 27.38 19.64 3.47
CA PHE A 200 28.52 18.77 3.12
C PHE A 200 29.86 19.48 3.39
N ILE A 201 30.04 20.72 2.86
CA ILE A 201 31.26 21.51 3.04
C ILE A 201 31.49 21.82 4.52
N MET A 202 30.46 22.24 5.24
CA MET A 202 30.57 22.54 6.66
C MET A 202 30.95 21.30 7.48
N GLY A 203 30.31 20.15 7.22
CA GLY A 203 30.52 18.91 7.97
C GLY A 203 31.86 18.25 7.67
N ILE A 204 32.27 18.18 6.41
CA ILE A 204 33.46 17.39 5.99
C ILE A 204 34.72 18.23 5.87
N ILE A 205 34.61 19.52 5.56
CA ILE A 205 35.79 20.36 5.33
C ILE A 205 35.99 21.34 6.49
N VAL A 206 34.99 22.15 6.81
CA VAL A 206 35.16 23.27 7.77
C VAL A 206 35.38 22.75 9.20
N PHE A 207 34.52 21.90 9.73
CA PHE A 207 34.66 21.40 11.10
C PHE A 207 35.94 20.58 11.32
N PRO A 208 36.31 19.60 10.47
CA PRO A 208 37.59 18.92 10.61
C PRO A 208 38.78 19.83 10.42
N GLY A 209 38.71 20.81 9.52
CA GLY A 209 39.76 21.79 9.31
C GLY A 209 40.00 22.69 10.54
N LEU A 210 38.94 23.13 11.21
CA LEU A 210 39.05 23.91 12.46
C LEU A 210 39.67 23.06 13.57
N ILE A 211 39.30 21.82 13.73
CA ILE A 211 39.88 20.89 14.71
C ILE A 211 41.36 20.70 14.45
N ALA A 212 41.74 20.43 13.19
CA ALA A 212 43.12 20.24 12.78
C ALA A 212 43.98 21.50 13.06
N THR A 213 43.47 22.68 12.68
CA THR A 213 44.20 23.94 12.91
C THR A 213 44.35 24.25 14.38
N MET A 214 43.35 24.00 15.21
CA MET A 214 43.45 24.12 16.67
C MET A 214 44.48 23.11 17.22
N GLY A 215 44.47 21.89 16.76
CA GLY A 215 45.44 20.85 17.18
C GLY A 215 46.88 21.25 16.86
N ILE A 216 47.13 21.70 15.61
CA ILE A 216 48.46 22.20 15.18
C ILE A 216 48.90 23.41 16.00
N ARG A 217 47.99 24.37 16.26
CA ARG A 217 48.32 25.56 17.10
C ARG A 217 48.70 25.19 18.51
N ILE A 218 47.95 24.28 19.14
CA ILE A 218 48.23 23.77 20.49
C ILE A 218 49.57 23.04 20.53
N TRP A 219 49.83 22.17 19.54
CA TRP A 219 51.08 21.44 19.41
C TRP A 219 52.28 22.36 19.25
N TRP A 220 52.21 23.39 18.38
CA TRP A 220 53.26 24.40 18.22
C TRP A 220 53.52 25.21 19.52
N ARG A 221 52.45 25.56 20.24
CA ARG A 221 52.56 26.29 21.50
C ARG A 221 53.28 25.47 22.58
N ARG A 222 53.00 24.16 22.67
CA ARG A 222 53.66 23.24 23.61
C ARG A 222 55.10 22.95 23.25
N ARG A 223 55.50 23.06 22.00
CA ARG A 223 56.88 22.79 21.54
C ARG A 223 57.79 23.98 21.74
N ARG A 224 57.23 25.15 22.06
CA ARG A 224 58.03 26.39 22.34
C ARG A 224 58.16 26.67 23.84
N LEU A 225 57.58 25.84 24.68
CA LEU A 225 57.80 25.79 26.12
C LEU A 225 58.80 24.66 26.48
#